data_de7f8bcfa61a106b96b931e9c956c6fd
#
_entry.id   de7f8bcfa61a106b96b931e9c956c6fd
#
_cell.length_a   1.000
_cell.length_b   1.000
_cell.length_c   1.000
_cell.angle_alpha   90.00
_cell.angle_beta   90.00
_cell.angle_gamma   90.00
#
_symmetry.space_group_name_H-M   'P 1'
#
loop_
_entity.id
_entity.type
_entity.pdbx_description
1 polymer ?
#
loop_
_entity_poly.entity_id
_entity_poly.type
_entity_poly.pdbx_seq_one_letter_code
_entity_poly.pdbx_strand_id
1 'polypeptide(L)'
;MNRDTIKMLAMATMLVNHIANVLTMCYFLVEGYGYTHSKTQYAGRLFGFAVLAQLPYQLVFPEHGMAGMLRFNMLFTLLLCFLVLAAQEKIHSGFLRVFCIVLLIFASIFCDWALLAPVFTLLFAWAENSRLRKHIAFGVAAVLYGGMAWLSSMRTLGAVGALPDTLGCAMPILVSGFFILYLYNGQRAAQHRGFYKWFFYAFYPGHLLVLGLLRVALLG
;
A
#
# COMPACT_ATOMS: atom_id res chain seq x y z
N MET A 1 -14.97 23.26 18.26
CA MET A 1 -14.54 21.86 18.10
C MET A 1 -13.48 21.56 19.16
N ASN A 2 -13.61 20.48 19.93
CA ASN A 2 -12.66 20.13 20.98
C ASN A 2 -11.34 19.64 20.36
N ARG A 3 -10.20 19.87 21.03
CA ARG A 3 -8.85 19.43 20.63
C ARG A 3 -8.79 17.93 20.29
N ASP A 4 -9.53 17.11 21.06
CA ASP A 4 -9.56 15.66 20.85
C ASP A 4 -10.40 15.28 19.63
N THR A 5 -11.46 16.01 19.34
CA THR A 5 -12.23 15.84 18.10
C THR A 5 -11.41 16.17 16.86
N ILE A 6 -10.56 17.20 16.91
CA ILE A 6 -9.65 17.54 15.82
C ILE A 6 -8.60 16.44 15.61
N LYS A 7 -8.05 15.90 16.73
CA LYS A 7 -7.10 14.77 16.65
C LYS A 7 -7.76 13.52 16.07
N MET A 8 -8.96 13.17 16.50
CA MET A 8 -9.69 12.02 15.97
C MET A 8 -10.02 12.20 14.48
N LEU A 9 -10.44 13.39 14.07
CA LEU A 9 -10.70 13.70 12.66
C LEU A 9 -9.41 13.60 11.82
N ALA A 10 -8.30 14.14 12.31
CA ALA A 10 -7.01 14.04 11.65
C ALA A 10 -6.51 12.59 11.55
N MET A 11 -6.72 11.78 12.59
CA MET A 11 -6.40 10.36 12.56
C MET A 11 -7.29 9.58 11.60
N ALA A 12 -8.60 9.88 11.57
CA ALA A 12 -9.53 9.24 10.64
C ALA A 12 -9.21 9.57 9.18
N THR A 13 -8.92 10.84 8.87
CA THR A 13 -8.53 11.25 7.51
C THR A 13 -7.20 10.64 7.09
N MET A 14 -6.24 10.52 8.01
CA MET A 14 -4.97 9.85 7.76
C MET A 14 -5.17 8.35 7.49
N LEU A 15 -6.01 7.68 8.26
CA LEU A 15 -6.34 6.25 8.08
C LEU A 15 -7.01 6.00 6.73
N VAL A 16 -8.03 6.79 6.39
CA VAL A 16 -8.73 6.75 5.10
C VAL A 16 -7.75 6.93 3.94
N ASN A 17 -6.84 7.89 4.06
CA ASN A 17 -5.86 8.17 3.03
C ASN A 17 -4.82 7.05 2.89
N HIS A 18 -4.36 6.46 3.99
CA HIS A 18 -3.40 5.35 3.96
C HIS A 18 -3.96 4.09 3.29
N ILE A 19 -5.16 3.66 3.66
CA ILE A 19 -5.78 2.44 3.12
C ILE A 19 -6.04 2.58 1.62
N ALA A 20 -6.65 3.69 1.21
CA ALA A 20 -6.90 3.98 -0.20
C ALA A 20 -5.61 4.02 -1.02
N ASN A 21 -4.55 4.62 -0.47
CA ASN A 21 -3.25 4.72 -1.14
C ASN A 21 -2.60 3.35 -1.36
N VAL A 22 -2.55 2.49 -0.35
CA VAL A 22 -1.87 1.18 -0.47
C VAL A 22 -2.53 0.30 -1.52
N LEU A 23 -3.85 0.18 -1.50
CA LEU A 23 -4.59 -0.59 -2.49
C LEU A 23 -4.45 -0.02 -3.90
N THR A 24 -4.54 1.30 -4.01
CA THR A 24 -4.33 2.01 -5.27
C THR A 24 -2.91 1.79 -5.79
N MET A 25 -1.90 1.83 -4.93
CA MET A 25 -0.50 1.57 -5.29
C MET A 25 -0.29 0.11 -5.71
N CYS A 26 -0.91 -0.88 -5.03
CA CYS A 26 -0.86 -2.28 -5.44
C CYS A 26 -1.53 -2.47 -6.82
N TYR A 27 -2.68 -1.84 -7.06
CA TYR A 27 -3.35 -1.88 -8.35
C TYR A 27 -2.47 -1.30 -9.48
N PHE A 28 -1.94 -0.10 -9.29
CA PHE A 28 -1.07 0.54 -10.28
C PHE A 28 0.29 -0.14 -10.41
N LEU A 29 0.76 -0.85 -9.39
CA LEU A 29 1.96 -1.68 -9.48
C LEU A 29 1.73 -2.85 -10.44
N VAL A 30 0.60 -3.56 -10.34
CA VAL A 30 0.22 -4.65 -11.24
C VAL A 30 0.10 -4.13 -12.67
N GLU A 31 -0.66 -3.06 -12.88
CA GLU A 31 -0.80 -2.43 -14.18
C GLU A 31 0.55 -1.95 -14.74
N GLY A 32 1.36 -1.28 -13.92
CA GLY A 32 2.69 -0.81 -14.29
C GLY A 32 3.66 -1.94 -14.60
N TYR A 33 3.53 -3.07 -13.92
CA TYR A 33 4.30 -4.29 -14.19
C TYR A 33 4.01 -4.82 -15.60
N GLY A 34 2.73 -4.89 -16.00
CA GLY A 34 2.31 -5.32 -17.34
C GLY A 34 2.85 -4.42 -18.46
N TYR A 35 2.83 -3.09 -18.25
CA TYR A 35 3.28 -2.12 -19.27
C TYR A 35 4.80 -1.86 -19.29
N THR A 36 5.55 -2.36 -18.30
CA THR A 36 6.98 -2.05 -18.20
C THR A 36 7.82 -2.94 -19.10
N HIS A 37 8.55 -2.34 -20.03
CA HIS A 37 9.49 -3.03 -20.93
C HIS A 37 10.70 -3.58 -20.15
N SER A 38 11.28 -2.79 -19.23
CA SER A 38 12.45 -3.21 -18.43
C SER A 38 12.07 -3.37 -16.95
N LYS A 39 11.73 -4.59 -16.54
CA LYS A 39 11.38 -4.96 -15.18
C LYS A 39 12.52 -4.73 -14.19
N THR A 40 13.75 -4.98 -14.61
CA THR A 40 14.95 -4.74 -13.79
C THR A 40 15.13 -3.27 -13.47
N GLN A 41 14.96 -2.38 -14.46
CA GLN A 41 15.04 -0.93 -14.21
C GLN A 41 13.90 -0.43 -13.31
N TYR A 42 12.72 -1.03 -13.40
CA TYR A 42 11.62 -0.67 -12.52
C TYR A 42 11.91 -1.08 -11.07
N ALA A 43 12.33 -2.32 -10.85
CA ALA A 43 12.76 -2.81 -9.54
C ALA A 43 13.93 -1.97 -8.97
N GLY A 44 14.92 -1.62 -9.79
CA GLY A 44 16.04 -0.78 -9.39
C GLY A 44 15.61 0.62 -8.93
N ARG A 45 14.64 1.24 -9.61
CA ARG A 45 14.07 2.52 -9.18
C ARG A 45 13.31 2.38 -7.86
N LEU A 46 12.45 1.36 -7.72
CA LEU A 46 11.74 1.11 -6.45
C LEU A 46 12.72 0.93 -5.30
N PHE A 47 13.77 0.13 -5.49
CA PHE A 47 14.80 -0.09 -4.48
C PHE A 47 15.55 1.19 -4.13
N GLY A 48 16.03 1.95 -5.12
CA GLY A 48 16.75 3.19 -4.89
C GLY A 48 15.96 4.22 -4.10
N PHE A 49 14.69 4.43 -4.48
CA PHE A 49 13.80 5.34 -3.73
C PHE A 49 13.34 4.79 -2.39
N ALA A 50 13.25 3.45 -2.22
CA ALA A 50 12.97 2.82 -0.93
C ALA A 50 14.11 3.09 0.06
N VAL A 51 15.37 2.95 -0.37
CA VAL A 51 16.54 3.28 0.45
C VAL A 51 16.57 4.77 0.79
N LEU A 52 16.33 5.64 -0.21
CA LEU A 52 16.31 7.09 0.01
C LEU A 52 15.21 7.52 0.99
N ALA A 53 14.05 6.87 0.94
CA ALA A 53 12.92 7.18 1.79
C ALA A 53 13.04 6.61 3.21
N GLN A 54 14.00 5.71 3.48
CA GLN A 54 14.09 5.02 4.76
C GLN A 54 14.43 5.98 5.91
N LEU A 55 15.35 6.91 5.67
CA LEU A 55 15.74 7.91 6.68
C LEU A 55 14.58 8.87 6.99
N PRO A 56 13.92 9.52 6.01
CA PRO A 56 12.70 10.29 6.27
C PRO A 56 11.60 9.50 6.98
N TYR A 57 11.42 8.23 6.62
CA TYR A 57 10.44 7.36 7.26
C TYR A 57 10.70 7.19 8.77
N GLN A 58 11.95 6.93 9.15
CA GLN A 58 12.34 6.81 10.56
C GLN A 58 12.23 8.13 11.34
N LEU A 59 12.39 9.28 10.68
CA LEU A 59 12.14 10.59 11.31
C LEU A 59 10.66 10.82 11.62
N VAL A 60 9.76 10.34 10.76
CA VAL A 60 8.30 10.44 10.99
C VAL A 60 7.82 9.44 12.03
N PHE A 61 8.34 8.21 11.97
CA PHE A 61 7.93 7.08 12.82
C PHE A 61 9.11 6.54 13.63
N PRO A 62 9.62 7.29 14.62
CA PRO A 62 10.70 6.80 15.47
C PRO A 62 10.16 5.73 16.41
N GLU A 63 10.34 4.49 16.04
CA GLU A 63 10.13 3.37 16.93
C GLU A 63 11.40 3.11 17.73
N HIS A 64 11.27 2.94 19.05
CA HIS A 64 12.40 2.71 19.95
C HIS A 64 12.74 1.22 19.95
N GLY A 65 14.05 0.91 19.88
CA GLY A 65 14.57 -0.45 19.97
C GLY A 65 14.88 -1.10 18.60
N MET A 66 15.41 -2.34 18.68
CA MET A 66 15.83 -3.09 17.47
C MET A 66 14.68 -3.37 16.49
N ALA A 67 13.45 -3.51 16.98
CA ALA A 67 12.28 -3.74 16.14
C ALA A 67 11.97 -2.53 15.22
N GLY A 68 12.17 -1.31 15.71
CA GLY A 68 11.97 -0.10 14.91
C GLY A 68 13.03 0.10 13.83
N MET A 69 14.27 -0.29 14.08
CA MET A 69 15.34 -0.23 13.08
C MET A 69 15.09 -1.20 11.90
N LEU A 70 14.37 -2.29 12.13
CA LEU A 70 14.05 -3.32 11.13
C LEU A 70 12.75 -3.05 10.37
N ARG A 71 12.07 -1.93 10.64
CA ARG A 71 10.82 -1.60 9.94
C ARG A 71 11.11 -0.83 8.66
N PHE A 72 10.76 -1.45 7.54
CA PHE A 72 10.98 -0.90 6.20
C PHE A 72 9.75 -0.13 5.71
N ASN A 73 9.99 0.94 4.97
CA ASN A 73 8.96 1.81 4.45
C ASN A 73 8.12 1.15 3.32
N MET A 74 7.02 1.81 2.94
CA MET A 74 6.07 1.35 1.92
C MET A 74 6.70 1.02 0.55
N LEU A 75 7.78 1.67 0.13
CA LEU A 75 8.41 1.38 -1.15
C LEU A 75 9.14 0.02 -1.14
N PHE A 76 9.66 -0.43 0.01
CA PHE A 76 10.15 -1.80 0.16
C PHE A 76 9.02 -2.81 0.06
N THR A 77 7.85 -2.51 0.63
CA THR A 77 6.65 -3.34 0.45
C THR A 77 6.28 -3.48 -1.03
N LEU A 78 6.24 -2.36 -1.77
CA LEU A 78 5.96 -2.37 -3.21
C LEU A 78 7.03 -3.12 -4.00
N LEU A 79 8.30 -3.07 -3.58
CA LEU A 79 9.36 -3.87 -4.19
C LEU A 79 9.13 -5.37 -3.98
N LEU A 80 8.74 -5.80 -2.77
CA LEU A 80 8.38 -7.19 -2.51
C LEU A 80 7.16 -7.63 -3.33
N CYS A 81 6.13 -6.79 -3.44
CA CYS A 81 4.98 -7.01 -4.31
C CYS A 81 5.41 -7.17 -5.79
N PHE A 82 6.34 -6.33 -6.25
CA PHE A 82 6.91 -6.45 -7.59
C PHE A 82 7.65 -7.78 -7.79
N LEU A 83 8.41 -8.23 -6.79
CA LEU A 83 9.11 -9.52 -6.84
C LEU A 83 8.13 -10.70 -6.81
N VAL A 84 6.99 -10.58 -6.13
CA VAL A 84 5.89 -11.57 -6.18
C VAL A 84 5.36 -11.72 -7.61
N LEU A 85 5.10 -10.60 -8.32
CA LEU A 85 4.69 -10.65 -9.72
C LEU A 85 5.77 -11.26 -10.62
N ALA A 86 7.03 -10.91 -10.40
CA ALA A 86 8.15 -11.48 -11.14
C ALA A 86 8.31 -12.99 -10.88
N ALA A 87 8.09 -13.45 -9.65
CA ALA A 87 8.09 -14.88 -9.32
C ALA A 87 6.95 -15.63 -10.02
N GLN A 88 5.75 -15.04 -10.09
CA GLN A 88 4.63 -15.62 -10.83
C GLN A 88 4.92 -15.80 -12.33
N GLU A 89 5.60 -14.83 -12.93
CA GLU A 89 5.89 -14.85 -14.37
C GLU A 89 7.09 -15.75 -14.72
N LYS A 90 8.18 -15.66 -13.95
CA LYS A 90 9.47 -16.28 -14.31
C LYS A 90 9.64 -17.71 -13.80
N ILE A 91 8.98 -18.09 -12.69
CA ILE A 91 9.17 -19.39 -12.08
C ILE A 91 8.15 -20.39 -12.64
N HIS A 92 8.60 -21.33 -13.47
CA HIS A 92 7.75 -22.32 -14.12
C HIS A 92 7.38 -23.48 -13.22
N SER A 93 8.27 -23.88 -12.27
CA SER A 93 7.98 -24.92 -11.29
C SER A 93 6.90 -24.45 -10.32
N GLY A 94 5.76 -25.14 -10.26
CA GLY A 94 4.64 -24.79 -9.39
C GLY A 94 5.02 -24.73 -7.92
N PHE A 95 5.76 -25.74 -7.44
CA PHE A 95 6.23 -25.80 -6.05
C PHE A 95 7.17 -24.66 -5.71
N LEU A 96 8.21 -24.43 -6.54
CA LEU A 96 9.19 -23.37 -6.30
C LEU A 96 8.55 -21.99 -6.36
N ARG A 97 7.60 -21.78 -7.29
CA ARG A 97 6.84 -20.53 -7.41
C ARG A 97 6.05 -20.22 -6.13
N VAL A 98 5.26 -21.19 -5.64
CA VAL A 98 4.49 -21.03 -4.41
C VAL A 98 5.42 -20.78 -3.22
N PHE A 99 6.49 -21.55 -3.10
CA PHE A 99 7.48 -21.40 -2.04
C PHE A 99 8.09 -20.00 -2.04
N CYS A 100 8.55 -19.49 -3.19
CA CYS A 100 9.12 -18.16 -3.31
C CYS A 100 8.09 -17.06 -2.98
N ILE A 101 6.84 -17.18 -3.44
CA ILE A 101 5.77 -16.21 -3.15
C ILE A 101 5.49 -16.18 -1.64
N VAL A 102 5.36 -17.33 -1.00
CA VAL A 102 5.13 -17.45 0.44
C VAL A 102 6.28 -16.79 1.21
N LEU A 103 7.52 -17.06 0.83
CA LEU A 103 8.71 -16.46 1.45
C LEU A 103 8.72 -14.94 1.31
N LEU A 104 8.36 -14.40 0.14
CA LEU A 104 8.24 -12.95 -0.08
C LEU A 104 7.10 -12.32 0.75
N ILE A 105 5.97 -13.01 0.90
CA ILE A 105 4.87 -12.58 1.76
C ILE A 105 5.35 -12.53 3.22
N PHE A 106 6.05 -13.55 3.71
CA PHE A 106 6.62 -13.53 5.06
C PHE A 106 7.70 -12.44 5.23
N ALA A 107 8.54 -12.22 4.23
CA ALA A 107 9.51 -11.13 4.28
C ALA A 107 8.86 -9.75 4.43
N SER A 108 7.62 -9.58 3.94
CA SER A 108 6.88 -8.33 4.09
C SER A 108 6.46 -8.01 5.54
N ILE A 109 6.60 -8.96 6.49
CA ILE A 109 6.32 -8.71 7.92
C ILE A 109 7.21 -7.58 8.48
N PHE A 110 8.41 -7.42 7.95
CA PHE A 110 9.33 -6.34 8.33
C PHE A 110 9.05 -5.02 7.61
N CYS A 111 8.03 -4.97 6.75
CA CYS A 111 7.69 -3.81 5.97
C CYS A 111 6.37 -3.20 6.44
N ASP A 112 6.14 -1.97 6.00
CA ASP A 112 4.84 -1.31 6.16
C ASP A 112 3.77 -2.07 5.37
N TRP A 113 2.56 -2.23 5.93
CA TRP A 113 1.48 -3.05 5.33
C TRP A 113 1.84 -4.53 5.11
N ALA A 114 2.50 -5.11 6.11
CA ALA A 114 2.87 -6.51 6.16
C ALA A 114 1.73 -7.45 5.74
N LEU A 115 2.06 -8.48 4.97
CA LEU A 115 1.16 -9.52 4.49
C LEU A 115 0.04 -9.03 3.55
N LEU A 116 -0.62 -7.92 3.86
CA LEU A 116 -1.80 -7.45 3.12
C LEU A 116 -1.47 -6.94 1.72
N ALA A 117 -0.42 -6.12 1.58
CA ALA A 117 -0.07 -5.56 0.28
C ALA A 117 0.32 -6.64 -0.77
N PRO A 118 1.16 -7.65 -0.45
CA PRO A 118 1.42 -8.76 -1.37
C PRO A 118 0.16 -9.57 -1.71
N VAL A 119 -0.74 -9.81 -0.73
CA VAL A 119 -2.01 -10.51 -0.97
C VAL A 119 -2.91 -9.71 -1.91
N PHE A 120 -3.04 -8.40 -1.70
CA PHE A 120 -3.80 -7.53 -2.60
C PHE A 120 -3.18 -7.46 -3.99
N THR A 121 -1.85 -7.46 -4.09
CA THR A 121 -1.15 -7.50 -5.38
C THR A 121 -1.47 -8.79 -6.15
N LEU A 122 -1.48 -9.94 -5.49
CA LEU A 122 -1.88 -11.21 -6.09
C LEU A 122 -3.34 -11.20 -6.55
N LEU A 123 -4.22 -10.63 -5.72
CA LEU A 123 -5.64 -10.49 -6.02
C LEU A 123 -5.88 -9.61 -7.24
N PHE A 124 -5.17 -8.48 -7.36
CA PHE A 124 -5.26 -7.60 -8.53
C PHE A 124 -4.61 -8.22 -9.76
N ALA A 125 -3.51 -8.95 -9.64
CA ALA A 125 -2.91 -9.70 -10.74
C ALA A 125 -3.87 -10.75 -11.31
N TRP A 126 -4.58 -11.49 -10.45
CA TRP A 126 -5.65 -12.41 -10.88
C TRP A 126 -6.80 -11.68 -11.59
N ALA A 127 -7.09 -10.46 -11.17
CA ALA A 127 -8.22 -9.68 -11.67
C ALA A 127 -7.90 -8.87 -12.94
N GLU A 128 -6.63 -8.76 -13.36
CA GLU A 128 -6.16 -7.82 -14.38
C GLU A 128 -6.96 -7.88 -15.69
N ASN A 129 -7.28 -9.08 -16.17
CA ASN A 129 -7.87 -9.31 -17.48
C ASN A 129 -9.41 -9.27 -17.50
N SER A 130 -10.09 -9.00 -16.39
CA SER A 130 -11.55 -9.03 -16.35
C SER A 130 -12.11 -7.92 -15.46
N ARG A 131 -13.06 -7.16 -16.04
CA ARG A 131 -13.74 -6.10 -15.28
C ARG A 131 -14.53 -6.67 -14.09
N LEU A 132 -15.20 -7.81 -14.26
CA LEU A 132 -15.89 -8.49 -13.17
C LEU A 132 -14.94 -8.91 -12.04
N ARG A 133 -13.77 -9.49 -12.39
CA ARG A 133 -12.77 -9.89 -11.40
C ARG A 133 -12.23 -8.68 -10.64
N LYS A 134 -12.07 -7.53 -11.28
CA LYS A 134 -11.66 -6.29 -10.60
C LYS A 134 -12.69 -5.85 -9.56
N HIS A 135 -14.00 -5.91 -9.86
CA HIS A 135 -15.04 -5.64 -8.85
C HIS A 135 -14.96 -6.61 -7.69
N ILE A 136 -14.81 -7.92 -7.97
CA ILE A 136 -14.63 -8.95 -6.94
C ILE A 136 -13.39 -8.67 -6.10
N ALA A 137 -12.27 -8.29 -6.71
CA ALA A 137 -11.02 -8.00 -6.00
C ALA A 137 -11.17 -6.84 -5.02
N PHE A 138 -11.79 -5.73 -5.42
CA PHE A 138 -12.08 -4.62 -4.50
C PHE A 138 -13.08 -5.00 -3.41
N GLY A 139 -14.11 -5.79 -3.75
CA GLY A 139 -15.06 -6.32 -2.77
C GLY A 139 -14.40 -7.22 -1.73
N VAL A 140 -13.58 -8.17 -2.18
CA VAL A 140 -12.82 -9.09 -1.29
C VAL A 140 -11.84 -8.29 -0.42
N ALA A 141 -11.13 -7.31 -0.98
CA ALA A 141 -10.23 -6.46 -0.22
C ALA A 141 -10.97 -5.67 0.88
N ALA A 142 -12.14 -5.10 0.56
CA ALA A 142 -12.97 -4.38 1.51
C ALA A 142 -13.49 -5.28 2.63
N VAL A 143 -13.94 -6.50 2.30
CA VAL A 143 -14.41 -7.49 3.29
C VAL A 143 -13.26 -7.98 4.17
N LEU A 144 -12.10 -8.28 3.60
CA LEU A 144 -10.93 -8.74 4.37
C LEU A 144 -10.47 -7.65 5.36
N TYR A 145 -10.28 -6.44 4.88
CA TYR A 145 -9.77 -5.37 5.72
C TYR A 145 -10.81 -4.85 6.72
N GLY A 146 -12.06 -4.67 6.28
CA GLY A 146 -13.17 -4.33 7.16
C GLY A 146 -13.46 -5.42 8.20
N GLY A 147 -13.39 -6.70 7.79
CA GLY A 147 -13.53 -7.85 8.69
C GLY A 147 -12.44 -7.92 9.75
N MET A 148 -11.18 -7.64 9.37
CA MET A 148 -10.07 -7.54 10.34
C MET A 148 -10.30 -6.41 11.35
N ALA A 149 -10.75 -5.23 10.89
CA ALA A 149 -11.10 -4.12 11.76
C ALA A 149 -12.24 -4.49 12.72
N TRP A 150 -13.29 -5.14 12.19
CA TRP A 150 -14.40 -5.61 13.01
C TRP A 150 -13.95 -6.60 14.08
N LEU A 151 -13.15 -7.62 13.73
CA LEU A 151 -12.61 -8.60 14.67
C LEU A 151 -11.73 -7.97 15.75
N SER A 152 -11.00 -6.92 15.42
CA SER A 152 -10.16 -6.18 16.37
C SER A 152 -11.03 -5.39 17.36
N SER A 153 -12.01 -4.62 16.85
CA SER A 153 -12.81 -3.69 17.65
C SER A 153 -13.94 -4.38 18.42
N MET A 154 -14.46 -5.51 17.91
CA MET A 154 -15.59 -6.21 18.56
C MET A 154 -15.26 -6.70 19.97
N ARG A 155 -13.98 -6.98 20.27
CA ARG A 155 -13.56 -7.44 21.60
C ARG A 155 -13.69 -6.36 22.67
N THR A 156 -13.55 -5.09 22.27
CA THR A 156 -13.61 -3.93 23.19
C THR A 156 -14.93 -3.19 23.14
N LEU A 157 -15.53 -3.06 21.95
CA LEU A 157 -16.71 -2.23 21.70
C LEU A 157 -18.01 -3.07 21.50
N GLY A 158 -17.90 -4.40 21.46
CA GLY A 158 -19.01 -5.27 21.08
C GLY A 158 -19.28 -5.26 19.56
N ALA A 159 -20.12 -6.19 19.09
CA ALA A 159 -20.37 -6.40 17.66
C ALA A 159 -20.96 -5.16 16.95
N VAL A 160 -21.89 -4.46 17.59
CA VAL A 160 -22.53 -3.26 17.03
C VAL A 160 -21.60 -2.04 17.12
N GLY A 161 -20.87 -1.89 18.24
CA GLY A 161 -19.92 -0.81 18.44
C GLY A 161 -18.70 -0.85 17.50
N ALA A 162 -18.39 -2.02 16.93
CA ALA A 162 -17.31 -2.20 15.95
C ALA A 162 -17.71 -1.79 14.50
N LEU A 163 -18.98 -1.55 14.21
CA LEU A 163 -19.44 -1.19 12.86
C LEU A 163 -18.82 0.09 12.30
N PRO A 164 -18.68 1.20 13.06
CA PRO A 164 -18.02 2.41 12.54
C PRO A 164 -16.57 2.15 12.08
N ASP A 165 -15.79 1.38 12.85
CA ASP A 165 -14.41 1.04 12.49
C ASP A 165 -14.36 0.17 11.23
N THR A 166 -15.27 -0.80 11.14
CA THR A 166 -15.42 -1.67 9.97
C THR A 166 -15.72 -0.86 8.71
N LEU A 167 -16.70 0.04 8.78
CA LEU A 167 -17.07 0.92 7.68
C LEU A 167 -15.93 1.90 7.35
N GLY A 168 -15.29 2.47 8.36
CA GLY A 168 -14.15 3.37 8.19
C GLY A 168 -12.97 2.72 7.45
N CYS A 169 -12.79 1.41 7.60
CA CYS A 169 -11.77 0.64 6.89
C CYS A 169 -12.22 0.16 5.50
N ALA A 170 -13.47 -0.27 5.35
CA ALA A 170 -13.98 -0.82 4.09
C ALA A 170 -14.33 0.26 3.05
N MET A 171 -14.91 1.39 3.47
CA MET A 171 -15.38 2.44 2.57
C MET A 171 -14.27 3.07 1.72
N PRO A 172 -13.07 3.40 2.23
CA PRO A 172 -11.98 3.93 1.41
C PRO A 172 -11.58 2.98 0.27
N ILE A 173 -11.64 1.67 0.50
CA ILE A 173 -11.36 0.64 -0.49
C ILE A 173 -12.40 0.67 -1.61
N LEU A 174 -13.68 0.71 -1.24
CA LEU A 174 -14.78 0.74 -2.20
C LEU A 174 -14.77 2.06 -3.00
N VAL A 175 -14.50 3.18 -2.35
CA VAL A 175 -14.36 4.48 -3.02
C VAL A 175 -13.20 4.47 -4.01
N SER A 176 -12.02 3.95 -3.62
CA SER A 176 -10.87 3.79 -4.53
C SER A 176 -11.22 2.88 -5.70
N GLY A 177 -11.91 1.77 -5.43
CA GLY A 177 -12.42 0.86 -6.45
C GLY A 177 -13.36 1.56 -7.43
N PHE A 178 -14.28 2.38 -6.94
CA PHE A 178 -15.17 3.17 -7.79
C PHE A 178 -14.39 4.10 -8.73
N PHE A 179 -13.43 4.88 -8.20
CA PHE A 179 -12.60 5.75 -9.02
C PHE A 179 -11.81 4.99 -10.08
N ILE A 180 -11.20 3.86 -9.71
CA ILE A 180 -10.40 3.05 -10.62
C ILE A 180 -11.27 2.35 -11.69
N LEU A 181 -12.42 1.83 -11.32
CA LEU A 181 -13.26 1.03 -12.22
C LEU A 181 -14.12 1.87 -13.18
N TYR A 182 -14.52 3.08 -12.75
CA TYR A 182 -15.48 3.89 -13.50
C TYR A 182 -14.91 5.20 -14.04
N LEU A 183 -13.94 5.81 -13.37
CA LEU A 183 -13.37 7.10 -13.76
C LEU A 183 -11.97 6.98 -14.38
N TYR A 184 -11.22 5.92 -14.08
CA TYR A 184 -9.90 5.72 -14.66
C TYR A 184 -10.01 5.12 -16.08
N ASN A 185 -9.41 5.81 -17.04
CA ASN A 185 -9.47 5.43 -18.46
C ASN A 185 -8.28 4.58 -18.95
N GLY A 186 -7.33 4.24 -18.06
CA GLY A 186 -6.12 3.46 -18.40
C GLY A 186 -5.09 4.22 -19.25
N GLN A 187 -5.31 5.49 -19.56
CA GLN A 187 -4.40 6.26 -20.41
C GLN A 187 -3.34 6.99 -19.60
N ARG A 188 -2.12 7.02 -20.14
CA ARG A 188 -1.05 7.83 -19.57
C ARG A 188 -1.20 9.29 -20.01
N ALA A 189 -0.77 10.23 -19.17
CA ALA A 189 -0.74 11.63 -19.53
C ALA A 189 0.01 11.83 -20.87
N ALA A 190 -0.58 12.55 -21.79
CA ALA A 190 -0.03 12.78 -23.13
C ALA A 190 1.26 13.64 -23.06
N GLN A 191 1.26 14.63 -22.14
CA GLN A 191 2.36 15.59 -21.96
C GLN A 191 3.11 15.33 -20.65
N HIS A 192 4.38 15.74 -20.59
CA HIS A 192 5.23 15.70 -19.38
C HIS A 192 5.41 14.32 -18.72
N ARG A 193 5.40 13.24 -19.50
CA ARG A 193 5.55 11.85 -19.00
C ARG A 193 6.76 11.64 -18.11
N GLY A 194 7.87 12.29 -18.42
CA GLY A 194 9.10 12.24 -17.62
C GLY A 194 8.90 12.87 -16.25
N PHE A 195 8.27 14.04 -16.20
CA PHE A 195 7.98 14.75 -14.96
C PHE A 195 7.10 13.90 -14.02
N TYR A 196 5.94 13.43 -14.49
CA TYR A 196 5.06 12.60 -13.66
C TYR A 196 5.74 11.36 -13.13
N LYS A 197 6.54 10.67 -13.98
CA LYS A 197 7.29 9.49 -13.56
C LYS A 197 8.22 9.77 -12.37
N TRP A 198 9.03 10.82 -12.45
CA TRP A 198 9.99 11.15 -11.39
C TRP A 198 9.32 11.82 -10.19
N PHE A 199 8.28 12.62 -10.43
CA PHE A 199 7.49 13.26 -9.39
C PHE A 199 6.92 12.25 -8.39
N PHE A 200 6.29 11.17 -8.87
CA PHE A 200 5.74 10.13 -7.98
C PHE A 200 6.81 9.44 -7.13
N TYR A 201 7.99 9.17 -7.70
CA TYR A 201 9.08 8.60 -6.92
C TYR A 201 9.68 9.57 -5.91
N ALA A 202 9.82 10.84 -6.26
CA ALA A 202 10.40 11.87 -5.39
C ALA A 202 9.40 12.37 -4.33
N PHE A 203 8.11 12.35 -4.64
CA PHE A 203 7.05 12.81 -3.74
C PHE A 203 7.02 12.03 -2.43
N TYR A 204 7.16 10.70 -2.50
CA TYR A 204 7.09 9.86 -1.31
C TYR A 204 8.21 10.16 -0.28
N PRO A 205 9.51 10.16 -0.61
CA PRO A 205 10.54 10.56 0.34
C PRO A 205 10.45 12.06 0.69
N GLY A 206 10.06 12.91 -0.25
CA GLY A 206 9.96 14.35 -0.03
C GLY A 206 8.91 14.74 1.00
N HIS A 207 7.67 14.21 0.88
CA HIS A 207 6.63 14.52 1.86
C HIS A 207 6.93 13.95 3.25
N LEU A 208 7.54 12.75 3.32
CA LEU A 208 8.00 12.18 4.60
C LEU A 208 9.09 13.04 5.24
N LEU A 209 10.02 13.56 4.44
CA LEU A 209 11.06 14.46 4.96
C LEU A 209 10.45 15.73 5.56
N VAL A 210 9.49 16.35 4.86
CA VAL A 210 8.80 17.55 5.37
C VAL A 210 8.05 17.23 6.67
N LEU A 211 7.32 16.11 6.72
CA LEU A 211 6.61 15.69 7.94
C LEU A 211 7.57 15.37 9.09
N GLY A 212 8.69 14.69 8.80
CA GLY A 212 9.72 14.37 9.79
C GLY A 212 10.37 15.63 10.38
N LEU A 213 10.72 16.61 9.53
CA LEU A 213 11.27 17.89 9.98
C LEU A 213 10.26 18.71 10.81
N LEU A 214 9.00 18.75 10.39
CA LEU A 214 7.93 19.39 11.16
C LEU A 214 7.75 18.72 12.51
N ARG A 215 7.81 17.40 12.57
CA ARG A 215 7.72 16.65 13.82
C ARG A 215 8.85 17.01 14.77
N VAL A 216 10.10 16.98 14.28
CA VAL A 216 11.27 17.34 15.09
C VAL A 216 11.18 18.80 15.57
N ALA A 217 10.72 19.71 14.73
CA ALA A 217 10.56 21.14 15.08
C ALA A 217 9.45 21.42 16.11
N LEU A 218 8.40 20.57 16.14
CA LEU A 218 7.22 20.80 16.99
C LEU A 218 7.22 19.97 18.27
N LEU A 219 7.93 18.83 18.29
CA LEU A 219 7.89 17.85 19.38
C LEU A 219 9.27 17.53 19.96
N GLY A 220 10.35 17.92 19.29
CA GLY A 220 11.73 17.85 19.77
C GLY A 220 12.12 19.11 20.45
#